data_aa718f141887fc62e937cfbf6c4b3abe
#
_entry.id   aa718f141887fc62e937cfbf6c4b3abe
#
_cell.length_a   1.000
_cell.length_b   1.000
_cell.length_c   1.000
_cell.angle_alpha   90.00
_cell.angle_beta   90.00
_cell.angle_gamma   90.00
#
_symmetry.space_group_name_H-M   'P 1'
#
loop_
_entity.id
_entity.type
_entity.pdbx_description
1 polymer ?
#
loop_
_entity_poly.entity_id
_entity_poly.type
_entity_poly.pdbx_seq_one_letter_code
_entity_poly.pdbx_strand_id
1 'polypeptide(L)'
;RDCLLSRGLGDVYKRQFLLPYVSILLGVVMFGMGLTLSPKDFSEVFHRPIQVIIGIVGQFVLMPLIAFFLVKAFGLSADLAAGVLLVGCCPGGTSSNVMSYLGKGDVPLSVTITSCTTILAPLVTPGLFWLFAHQYIEVDPAAMFWSIVKIVLLPIIGGVVVNALFGTVVKKVVVALPLISVFAIISIVTAVVSASAERIAETALIIFLVVALHNCIGYL
;
A
#
# COMPACT_ATOMS: atom_id res chain seq x y z
N ARG A 1 -30.61 -17.45 22.64
CA ARG A 1 -29.26 -17.95 22.25
C ARG A 1 -29.15 -18.15 20.73
N ASP A 2 -30.21 -18.67 20.07
CA ASP A 2 -30.19 -18.95 18.63
C ASP A 2 -30.20 -17.71 17.73
N CYS A 3 -30.76 -16.60 18.20
CA CYS A 3 -30.79 -15.33 17.45
C CYS A 3 -29.42 -14.64 17.33
N LEU A 4 -28.53 -14.85 18.32
CA LEU A 4 -27.15 -14.33 18.27
C LEU A 4 -26.25 -15.17 17.36
N LEU A 5 -26.48 -16.49 17.32
CA LEU A 5 -25.79 -17.41 16.43
C LEU A 5 -26.19 -17.19 14.96
N SER A 6 -27.46 -16.93 14.66
CA SER A 6 -27.93 -16.66 13.30
C SER A 6 -27.43 -15.32 12.75
N ARG A 7 -27.28 -14.29 13.61
CA ARG A 7 -26.64 -13.03 13.23
C ARG A 7 -25.15 -13.22 12.94
N GLY A 8 -24.44 -13.99 13.75
CA GLY A 8 -23.02 -14.30 13.54
C GLY A 8 -22.75 -15.06 12.26
N LEU A 9 -23.58 -16.06 11.92
CA LEU A 9 -23.46 -16.82 10.67
C LEU A 9 -23.75 -15.97 9.43
N GLY A 10 -24.77 -15.10 9.48
CA GLY A 10 -25.08 -14.18 8.39
C GLY A 10 -23.98 -13.18 8.11
N ASP A 11 -23.30 -12.70 9.15
CA ASP A 11 -22.16 -11.79 9.03
C ASP A 11 -20.90 -12.49 8.50
N VAL A 12 -20.64 -13.73 8.88
CA VAL A 12 -19.53 -14.54 8.36
C VAL A 12 -19.69 -14.80 6.86
N TYR A 13 -20.90 -15.12 6.39
CA TYR A 13 -21.17 -15.31 4.96
C TYR A 13 -21.01 -14.01 4.15
N LYS A 14 -21.46 -12.88 4.66
CA LYS A 14 -21.25 -11.56 4.02
C LYS A 14 -19.79 -11.15 4.01
N ARG A 15 -19.04 -11.50 5.06
CA ARG A 15 -17.60 -11.22 5.20
C ARG A 15 -16.76 -11.98 4.17
N GLN A 16 -17.09 -13.24 3.90
CA GLN A 16 -16.40 -14.08 2.89
C GLN A 16 -16.71 -13.68 1.45
N PHE A 17 -17.85 -13.05 1.18
CA PHE A 17 -18.27 -12.68 -0.18
C PHE A 17 -17.37 -11.59 -0.81
N LEU A 18 -16.85 -10.65 -0.01
CA LEU A 18 -16.03 -9.52 -0.50
C LEU A 18 -14.55 -9.88 -0.68
N LEU A 19 -14.03 -10.88 0.05
CA LEU A 19 -12.61 -11.24 -0.01
C LEU A 19 -12.09 -11.57 -1.42
N PRO A 20 -12.81 -12.34 -2.28
CA PRO A 20 -12.38 -12.60 -3.65
C PRO A 20 -12.24 -11.35 -4.52
N TYR A 21 -13.02 -10.31 -4.21
CA TYR A 21 -13.04 -9.06 -4.97
C TYR A 21 -11.97 -8.05 -4.53
N VAL A 22 -11.29 -8.28 -3.40
CA VAL A 22 -10.26 -7.37 -2.87
C VAL A 22 -9.16 -7.11 -3.92
N SER A 23 -8.67 -8.15 -4.60
CA SER A 23 -7.64 -8.00 -5.63
C SER A 23 -8.13 -7.20 -6.84
N ILE A 24 -9.40 -7.39 -7.22
CA ILE A 24 -10.02 -6.65 -8.34
C ILE A 24 -10.21 -5.18 -7.95
N LEU A 25 -10.74 -4.92 -6.76
CA LEU A 25 -10.92 -3.56 -6.24
C LEU A 25 -9.59 -2.83 -6.14
N LEU A 26 -8.54 -3.52 -5.66
CA LEU A 26 -7.19 -2.98 -5.61
C LEU A 26 -6.67 -2.66 -7.02
N GLY A 27 -6.88 -3.56 -7.98
CA GLY A 27 -6.55 -3.35 -9.38
C GLY A 27 -7.25 -2.11 -9.97
N VAL A 28 -8.53 -1.89 -9.64
CA VAL A 28 -9.28 -0.69 -10.06
C VAL A 28 -8.66 0.58 -9.47
N VAL A 29 -8.29 0.57 -8.19
CA VAL A 29 -7.61 1.71 -7.55
C VAL A 29 -6.25 1.98 -8.22
N MET A 30 -5.46 0.93 -8.49
CA MET A 30 -4.15 1.06 -9.15
C MET A 30 -4.29 1.53 -10.60
N PHE A 31 -5.31 1.07 -11.32
CA PHE A 31 -5.62 1.57 -12.66
C PHE A 31 -6.00 3.06 -12.64
N GLY A 32 -6.85 3.46 -11.69
CA GLY A 32 -7.19 4.86 -11.45
C GLY A 32 -5.95 5.73 -11.17
N MET A 33 -5.02 5.22 -10.35
CA MET A 33 -3.73 5.88 -10.13
C MET A 33 -2.95 6.02 -11.44
N GLY A 34 -2.88 4.96 -12.27
CA GLY A 34 -2.24 5.02 -13.58
C GLY A 34 -2.85 6.06 -14.52
N LEU A 35 -4.17 6.27 -14.49
CA LEU A 35 -4.85 7.32 -15.26
C LEU A 35 -4.45 8.74 -14.84
N THR A 36 -4.03 8.94 -13.59
CA THR A 36 -3.60 10.25 -13.10
C THR A 36 -2.12 10.53 -13.33
N LEU A 37 -1.31 9.49 -13.57
CA LEU A 37 0.12 9.64 -13.81
C LEU A 37 0.41 10.24 -15.19
N SER A 38 1.33 11.18 -15.22
CA SER A 38 1.80 11.86 -16.43
C SER A 38 3.30 11.66 -16.59
N PRO A 39 3.85 11.59 -17.82
CA PRO A 39 5.29 11.60 -18.05
C PRO A 39 6.00 12.79 -17.40
N LYS A 40 5.28 13.90 -17.20
CA LYS A 40 5.80 15.09 -16.52
C LYS A 40 6.10 14.86 -15.04
N ASP A 41 5.38 13.91 -14.40
CA ASP A 41 5.60 13.58 -12.98
C ASP A 41 6.95 12.92 -12.76
N PHE A 42 7.55 12.36 -13.81
CA PHE A 42 8.91 11.81 -13.79
C PHE A 42 9.99 12.83 -14.15
N SER A 43 9.61 14.04 -14.53
CA SER A 43 10.59 15.08 -14.91
C SER A 43 11.48 15.51 -13.72
N GLU A 44 10.93 15.46 -12.50
CA GLU A 44 11.68 15.76 -11.28
C GLU A 44 12.85 14.80 -11.03
N VAL A 45 12.78 13.57 -11.56
CA VAL A 45 13.92 12.62 -11.51
C VAL A 45 15.15 13.21 -12.19
N PHE A 46 14.95 13.96 -13.28
CA PHE A 46 16.04 14.57 -14.04
C PHE A 46 16.45 15.94 -13.49
N HIS A 47 15.50 16.68 -12.91
CA HIS A 47 15.78 18.02 -12.36
C HIS A 47 16.37 17.97 -10.96
N ARG A 48 15.94 16.98 -10.14
CA ARG A 48 16.34 16.86 -8.73
C ARG A 48 16.67 15.41 -8.36
N PRO A 49 17.64 14.78 -9.04
CA PRO A 49 17.93 13.35 -8.88
C PRO A 49 18.34 12.98 -7.44
N ILE A 50 19.08 13.85 -6.77
CA ILE A 50 19.56 13.60 -5.40
C ILE A 50 18.39 13.49 -4.42
N GLN A 51 17.41 14.39 -4.48
CA GLN A 51 16.25 14.39 -3.60
C GLN A 51 15.36 13.17 -3.85
N VAL A 52 15.19 12.78 -5.10
CA VAL A 52 14.43 11.56 -5.47
C VAL A 52 15.15 10.32 -4.96
N ILE A 53 16.46 10.21 -5.12
CA ILE A 53 17.25 9.08 -4.60
C ILE A 53 17.17 9.02 -3.08
N ILE A 54 17.31 10.15 -2.37
CA ILE A 54 17.17 10.19 -0.91
C ILE A 54 15.79 9.68 -0.49
N GLY A 55 14.71 10.10 -1.16
CA GLY A 55 13.36 9.64 -0.88
C GLY A 55 13.18 8.14 -1.11
N ILE A 56 13.72 7.61 -2.22
CA ILE A 56 13.68 6.16 -2.53
C ILE A 56 14.49 5.36 -1.50
N VAL A 57 15.70 5.82 -1.15
CA VAL A 57 16.54 5.17 -0.14
C VAL A 57 15.87 5.24 1.25
N GLY A 58 15.31 6.39 1.62
CA GLY A 58 14.53 6.53 2.84
C GLY A 58 13.41 5.49 2.91
N GLN A 59 12.64 5.37 1.85
CA GLN A 59 11.52 4.43 1.81
C GLN A 59 11.95 2.96 1.86
N PHE A 60 12.95 2.56 1.10
CA PHE A 60 13.33 1.15 0.98
C PHE A 60 14.46 0.70 1.90
N VAL A 61 15.12 1.61 2.60
CA VAL A 61 16.16 1.27 3.58
C VAL A 61 15.71 1.63 4.99
N LEU A 62 15.35 2.90 5.24
CA LEU A 62 15.03 3.35 6.60
C LEU A 62 13.73 2.71 7.10
N MET A 63 12.65 2.70 6.30
CA MET A 63 11.36 2.17 6.73
C MET A 63 11.40 0.67 7.07
N PRO A 64 12.01 -0.22 6.26
CA PRO A 64 12.18 -1.63 6.64
C PRO A 64 13.07 -1.81 7.87
N LEU A 65 14.12 -1.01 8.02
CA LEU A 65 15.00 -1.08 9.22
C LEU A 65 14.24 -0.68 10.48
N ILE A 66 13.48 0.41 10.44
CA ILE A 66 12.64 0.84 11.57
C ILE A 66 11.64 -0.27 11.92
N ALA A 67 10.95 -0.85 10.92
CA ALA A 67 10.04 -1.97 11.14
C ALA A 67 10.75 -3.16 11.81
N PHE A 68 11.93 -3.52 11.34
CA PHE A 68 12.71 -4.63 11.88
C PHE A 68 13.13 -4.39 13.35
N PHE A 69 13.60 -3.19 13.67
CA PHE A 69 13.95 -2.84 15.04
C PHE A 69 12.72 -2.84 15.97
N LEU A 70 11.58 -2.34 15.51
CA LEU A 70 10.35 -2.37 16.29
C LEU A 70 9.85 -3.80 16.52
N VAL A 71 9.88 -4.67 15.50
CA VAL A 71 9.55 -6.09 15.65
C VAL A 71 10.39 -6.76 16.72
N LYS A 72 11.69 -6.50 16.73
CA LYS A 72 12.60 -7.04 17.76
C LYS A 72 12.38 -6.42 19.14
N ALA A 73 12.18 -5.12 19.21
CA ALA A 73 12.00 -4.41 20.48
C ALA A 73 10.71 -4.83 21.21
N PHE A 74 9.64 -5.08 20.45
CA PHE A 74 8.34 -5.50 21.01
C PHE A 74 8.17 -7.02 21.11
N GLY A 75 9.12 -7.82 20.59
CA GLY A 75 9.04 -9.28 20.64
C GLY A 75 7.77 -9.84 19.98
N LEU A 76 7.40 -9.29 18.81
CA LEU A 76 6.15 -9.64 18.14
C LEU A 76 6.11 -11.10 17.70
N SER A 77 4.92 -11.70 17.73
CA SER A 77 4.69 -13.05 17.14
C SER A 77 5.01 -13.06 15.65
N ALA A 78 5.31 -14.24 15.09
CA ALA A 78 5.72 -14.38 13.70
C ALA A 78 4.75 -13.72 12.70
N ASP A 79 3.44 -13.92 12.90
CA ASP A 79 2.40 -13.33 12.03
C ASP A 79 2.39 -11.80 12.10
N LEU A 80 2.49 -11.24 13.31
CA LEU A 80 2.52 -9.78 13.53
C LEU A 80 3.82 -9.17 13.02
N ALA A 81 4.94 -9.84 13.25
CA ALA A 81 6.25 -9.44 12.76
C ALA A 81 6.26 -9.36 11.23
N ALA A 82 5.74 -10.39 10.55
CA ALA A 82 5.60 -10.39 9.10
C ALA A 82 4.73 -9.24 8.60
N GLY A 83 3.60 -8.97 9.25
CA GLY A 83 2.72 -7.85 8.89
C GLY A 83 3.41 -6.49 9.01
N VAL A 84 4.11 -6.22 10.12
CA VAL A 84 4.84 -4.96 10.36
C VAL A 84 6.01 -4.80 9.37
N LEU A 85 6.77 -5.88 9.14
CA LEU A 85 7.85 -5.88 8.14
C LEU A 85 7.34 -5.63 6.73
N LEU A 86 6.19 -6.24 6.36
CA LEU A 86 5.58 -6.02 5.06
C LEU A 86 5.21 -4.54 4.87
N VAL A 87 4.61 -3.91 5.88
CA VAL A 87 4.27 -2.47 5.84
C VAL A 87 5.55 -1.64 5.63
N GLY A 88 6.63 -1.95 6.35
CA GLY A 88 7.91 -1.26 6.18
C GLY A 88 8.54 -1.44 4.78
N CYS A 89 8.34 -2.60 4.14
CA CYS A 89 8.86 -2.89 2.79
C CYS A 89 7.97 -2.38 1.66
N CYS A 90 6.76 -1.87 1.96
CA CYS A 90 5.86 -1.34 0.94
C CYS A 90 6.33 0.01 0.39
N PRO A 91 6.01 0.34 -0.88
CA PRO A 91 6.28 1.66 -1.44
C PRO A 91 5.46 2.76 -0.75
N GLY A 92 5.86 4.01 -0.94
CA GLY A 92 5.14 5.17 -0.41
C GLY A 92 3.68 5.23 -0.89
N GLY A 93 2.77 5.59 0.01
CA GLY A 93 1.34 5.68 -0.29
C GLY A 93 0.97 7.01 -0.95
N THR A 94 -0.05 6.99 -1.83
CA THR A 94 -0.58 8.20 -2.49
C THR A 94 -1.14 9.22 -1.51
N SER A 95 -1.50 8.80 -0.31
CA SER A 95 -1.94 9.70 0.77
C SER A 95 -0.86 10.72 1.16
N SER A 96 0.43 10.38 1.00
CA SER A 96 1.54 11.31 1.27
C SER A 96 1.50 12.54 0.36
N ASN A 97 1.04 12.39 -0.89
CA ASN A 97 0.90 13.50 -1.83
C ASN A 97 -0.16 14.51 -1.37
N VAL A 98 -1.26 14.00 -0.79
CA VAL A 98 -2.31 14.85 -0.21
C VAL A 98 -1.80 15.56 1.04
N MET A 99 -1.05 14.87 1.90
CA MET A 99 -0.42 15.49 3.07
C MET A 99 0.61 16.55 2.69
N SER A 100 1.42 16.29 1.66
CA SER A 100 2.36 17.27 1.11
C SER A 100 1.63 18.51 0.59
N TYR A 101 0.49 18.33 -0.09
CA TYR A 101 -0.34 19.44 -0.55
C TYR A 101 -0.90 20.27 0.62
N LEU A 102 -1.49 19.60 1.62
CA LEU A 102 -2.06 20.29 2.79
C LEU A 102 -0.99 20.96 3.64
N GLY A 103 0.20 20.35 3.75
CA GLY A 103 1.36 20.89 4.45
C GLY A 103 2.10 21.97 3.66
N LYS A 104 1.62 22.36 2.45
CA LYS A 104 2.31 23.30 1.55
C LYS A 104 3.75 22.87 1.21
N GLY A 105 3.97 21.55 1.17
CA GLY A 105 5.23 20.94 0.76
C GLY A 105 5.38 20.82 -0.77
N ASP A 106 6.47 20.22 -1.20
CA ASP A 106 6.79 20.00 -2.61
C ASP A 106 6.00 18.80 -3.18
N VAL A 107 4.80 19.07 -3.69
CA VAL A 107 3.91 18.04 -4.24
C VAL A 107 4.51 17.32 -5.46
N PRO A 108 5.13 18.02 -6.45
CA PRO A 108 5.79 17.37 -7.57
C PRO A 108 6.84 16.34 -7.14
N LEU A 109 7.69 16.71 -6.18
CA LEU A 109 8.70 15.79 -5.63
C LEU A 109 8.05 14.59 -4.93
N SER A 110 7.02 14.80 -4.11
CA SER A 110 6.28 13.72 -3.42
C SER A 110 5.67 12.75 -4.42
N VAL A 111 4.99 13.22 -5.46
CA VAL A 111 4.39 12.40 -6.52
C VAL A 111 5.46 11.60 -7.25
N THR A 112 6.60 12.23 -7.58
CA THR A 112 7.72 11.57 -8.26
C THR A 112 8.30 10.42 -7.42
N ILE A 113 8.59 10.66 -6.13
CA ILE A 113 9.11 9.63 -5.22
C ILE A 113 8.13 8.47 -5.11
N THR A 114 6.84 8.76 -4.89
CA THR A 114 5.78 7.75 -4.79
C THR A 114 5.68 6.92 -6.07
N SER A 115 5.72 7.55 -7.23
CA SER A 115 5.65 6.87 -8.52
C SER A 115 6.87 5.98 -8.76
N CYS A 116 8.08 6.47 -8.48
CA CYS A 116 9.31 5.69 -8.60
C CYS A 116 9.31 4.50 -7.65
N THR A 117 8.96 4.69 -6.37
CA THR A 117 8.90 3.60 -5.40
C THR A 117 7.85 2.56 -5.77
N THR A 118 6.70 2.96 -6.31
CA THR A 118 5.64 2.05 -6.75
C THR A 118 6.09 1.21 -7.96
N ILE A 119 6.82 1.80 -8.91
CA ILE A 119 7.36 1.06 -10.07
C ILE A 119 8.47 0.09 -9.63
N LEU A 120 9.28 0.46 -8.66
CA LEU A 120 10.34 -0.38 -8.12
C LEU A 120 9.81 -1.47 -7.16
N ALA A 121 8.62 -1.30 -6.60
CA ALA A 121 8.05 -2.19 -5.59
C ALA A 121 8.02 -3.67 -5.99
N PRO A 122 7.63 -4.08 -7.22
CA PRO A 122 7.61 -5.50 -7.58
C PRO A 122 8.96 -6.18 -7.41
N LEU A 123 10.05 -5.46 -7.63
CA LEU A 123 11.40 -5.99 -7.53
C LEU A 123 11.95 -5.86 -6.09
N VAL A 124 11.81 -4.69 -5.50
CA VAL A 124 12.47 -4.34 -4.23
C VAL A 124 11.70 -4.91 -3.03
N THR A 125 10.36 -4.79 -3.01
CA THR A 125 9.54 -5.23 -1.87
C THR A 125 9.68 -6.73 -1.58
N PRO A 126 9.58 -7.67 -2.55
CA PRO A 126 9.76 -9.09 -2.27
C PRO A 126 11.17 -9.42 -1.76
N GLY A 127 12.19 -8.78 -2.32
CA GLY A 127 13.57 -8.97 -1.90
C GLY A 127 13.83 -8.52 -0.46
N LEU A 128 13.37 -7.31 -0.12
CA LEU A 128 13.48 -6.78 1.24
C LEU A 128 12.63 -7.57 2.24
N PHE A 129 11.40 -7.92 1.86
CA PHE A 129 10.53 -8.71 2.70
C PHE A 129 11.13 -10.09 2.98
N TRP A 130 11.67 -10.76 1.98
CA TRP A 130 12.38 -12.01 2.17
C TRP A 130 13.58 -11.82 3.11
N LEU A 131 14.39 -10.78 2.90
CA LEU A 131 15.59 -10.51 3.71
C LEU A 131 15.27 -10.37 5.20
N PHE A 132 14.19 -9.67 5.56
CA PHE A 132 13.84 -9.39 6.95
C PHE A 132 12.85 -10.38 7.56
N ALA A 133 11.95 -10.98 6.76
CA ALA A 133 10.85 -11.81 7.25
C ALA A 133 11.12 -13.31 7.18
N HIS A 134 12.13 -13.78 6.42
CA HIS A 134 12.39 -15.22 6.25
C HIS A 134 12.64 -15.96 7.57
N GLN A 135 13.13 -15.26 8.61
CA GLN A 135 13.33 -15.83 9.93
C GLN A 135 12.04 -16.06 10.73
N TYR A 136 10.93 -15.47 10.30
CA TYR A 136 9.63 -15.55 10.99
C TYR A 136 8.65 -16.44 10.24
N ILE A 137 8.63 -16.35 8.91
CA ILE A 137 7.73 -17.09 8.04
C ILE A 137 8.44 -17.53 6.75
N GLU A 138 7.93 -18.59 6.13
CA GLU A 138 8.38 -18.96 4.78
C GLU A 138 7.86 -17.93 3.77
N VAL A 139 8.77 -17.35 3.02
CA VAL A 139 8.48 -16.32 1.99
C VAL A 139 8.94 -16.85 0.64
N ASP A 140 8.06 -16.84 -0.34
CA ASP A 140 8.39 -17.05 -1.75
C ASP A 140 8.49 -15.69 -2.48
N PRO A 141 9.70 -15.16 -2.71
CA PRO A 141 9.86 -13.86 -3.36
C PRO A 141 9.36 -13.86 -4.82
N ALA A 142 9.42 -15.00 -5.52
CA ALA A 142 9.00 -15.10 -6.90
C ALA A 142 7.48 -15.03 -7.02
N ALA A 143 6.74 -15.78 -6.19
CA ALA A 143 5.29 -15.70 -6.13
C ALA A 143 4.82 -14.29 -5.75
N MET A 144 5.51 -13.66 -4.80
CA MET A 144 5.21 -12.29 -4.36
C MET A 144 5.47 -11.26 -5.46
N PHE A 145 6.59 -11.38 -6.19
CA PHE A 145 6.90 -10.55 -7.35
C PHE A 145 5.76 -10.59 -8.39
N TRP A 146 5.36 -11.80 -8.82
CA TRP A 146 4.30 -11.95 -9.80
C TRP A 146 2.94 -11.44 -9.31
N SER A 147 2.65 -11.57 -8.03
CA SER A 147 1.43 -11.03 -7.43
C SER A 147 1.41 -9.50 -7.50
N ILE A 148 2.51 -8.84 -7.14
CA ILE A 148 2.62 -7.38 -7.20
C ILE A 148 2.58 -6.89 -8.65
N VAL A 149 3.25 -7.58 -9.58
CA VAL A 149 3.19 -7.24 -11.01
C VAL A 149 1.75 -7.29 -11.51
N LYS A 150 1.00 -8.35 -11.21
CA LYS A 150 -0.38 -8.54 -11.69
C LYS A 150 -1.37 -7.58 -11.05
N ILE A 151 -1.25 -7.32 -9.76
CA ILE A 151 -2.26 -6.56 -9.01
C ILE A 151 -1.95 -5.06 -9.00
N VAL A 152 -0.68 -4.68 -9.06
CA VAL A 152 -0.25 -3.27 -8.97
C VAL A 152 0.27 -2.76 -10.31
N LEU A 153 1.34 -3.37 -10.85
CA LEU A 153 2.06 -2.81 -11.98
C LEU A 153 1.24 -2.85 -13.28
N LEU A 154 0.63 -3.98 -13.61
CA LEU A 154 -0.19 -4.11 -14.83
C LEU A 154 -1.35 -3.13 -14.89
N PRO A 155 -2.18 -2.97 -13.84
CA PRO A 155 -3.23 -1.95 -13.85
C PRO A 155 -2.70 -0.53 -13.98
N ILE A 156 -1.58 -0.18 -13.33
CA ILE A 156 -0.97 1.15 -13.45
C ILE A 156 -0.52 1.40 -14.88
N ILE A 157 0.21 0.46 -15.49
CA ILE A 157 0.65 0.58 -16.89
C ILE A 157 -0.57 0.72 -17.81
N GLY A 158 -1.61 -0.11 -17.60
CA GLY A 158 -2.87 -0.01 -18.35
C GLY A 158 -3.50 1.38 -18.24
N GLY A 159 -3.55 1.95 -17.04
CA GLY A 159 -4.03 3.31 -16.79
C GLY A 159 -3.22 4.38 -17.53
N VAL A 160 -1.89 4.31 -17.45
CA VAL A 160 -0.98 5.23 -18.15
C VAL A 160 -1.19 5.16 -19.67
N VAL A 161 -1.27 3.96 -20.23
CA VAL A 161 -1.52 3.75 -21.67
C VAL A 161 -2.87 4.33 -22.09
N VAL A 162 -3.93 4.08 -21.33
CA VAL A 162 -5.26 4.64 -21.61
C VAL A 162 -5.24 6.18 -21.50
N ASN A 163 -4.53 6.73 -20.53
CA ASN A 163 -4.37 8.19 -20.43
C ASN A 163 -3.60 8.77 -21.64
N ALA A 164 -2.55 8.08 -22.09
CA ALA A 164 -1.78 8.52 -23.26
C ALA A 164 -2.61 8.49 -24.56
N LEU A 165 -3.46 7.47 -24.74
CA LEU A 165 -4.27 7.28 -25.95
C LEU A 165 -5.56 8.14 -25.94
N PHE A 166 -6.20 8.27 -24.78
CA PHE A 166 -7.55 8.88 -24.64
C PHE A 166 -7.56 10.04 -23.63
N GLY A 167 -6.48 10.80 -23.51
CA GLY A 167 -6.29 11.84 -22.50
C GLY A 167 -7.42 12.87 -22.42
N THR A 168 -8.10 13.19 -23.54
CA THR A 168 -9.25 14.12 -23.56
C THR A 168 -10.48 13.56 -22.84
N VAL A 169 -10.73 12.26 -22.98
CA VAL A 169 -11.84 11.56 -22.30
C VAL A 169 -11.47 11.32 -20.84
N VAL A 170 -10.22 10.93 -20.60
CA VAL A 170 -9.69 10.66 -19.26
C VAL A 170 -9.80 11.89 -18.37
N LYS A 171 -9.54 13.09 -18.86
CA LYS A 171 -9.71 14.34 -18.09
C LYS A 171 -11.10 14.53 -17.50
N LYS A 172 -12.15 14.02 -18.16
CA LYS A 172 -13.53 14.08 -17.65
C LYS A 172 -13.78 13.04 -16.56
N VAL A 173 -13.14 11.87 -16.68
CA VAL A 173 -13.32 10.74 -15.75
C VAL A 173 -12.45 10.90 -14.50
N VAL A 174 -11.27 11.51 -14.64
CA VAL A 174 -10.31 11.74 -13.52
C VAL A 174 -10.96 12.45 -12.34
N VAL A 175 -11.92 13.33 -12.58
CA VAL A 175 -12.66 14.03 -11.52
C VAL A 175 -13.44 13.07 -10.62
N ALA A 176 -13.95 11.94 -11.17
CA ALA A 176 -14.70 10.93 -10.40
C ALA A 176 -13.78 9.86 -9.76
N LEU A 177 -12.53 9.72 -10.22
CA LEU A 177 -11.60 8.67 -9.72
C LEU A 177 -11.37 8.73 -8.20
N PRO A 178 -11.22 9.89 -7.54
CA PRO A 178 -11.05 9.93 -6.10
C PRO A 178 -12.22 9.28 -5.36
N LEU A 179 -13.46 9.52 -5.81
CA LEU A 179 -14.65 8.91 -5.21
C LEU A 179 -14.67 7.40 -5.41
N ILE A 180 -14.35 6.92 -6.61
CA ILE A 180 -14.27 5.49 -6.92
C ILE A 180 -13.18 4.82 -6.06
N SER A 181 -12.01 5.45 -5.95
CA SER A 181 -10.89 4.97 -5.14
C SER A 181 -11.24 4.91 -3.65
N VAL A 182 -11.88 5.95 -3.11
CA VAL A 182 -12.32 5.98 -1.71
C VAL A 182 -13.33 4.87 -1.44
N PHE A 183 -14.32 4.69 -2.31
CA PHE A 183 -15.31 3.62 -2.16
C PHE A 183 -14.66 2.24 -2.22
N ALA A 184 -13.75 2.00 -3.16
CA ALA A 184 -13.01 0.75 -3.27
C ALA A 184 -12.14 0.50 -2.03
N ILE A 185 -11.41 1.51 -1.55
CA ILE A 185 -10.56 1.40 -0.35
C ILE A 185 -11.42 1.10 0.88
N ILE A 186 -12.54 1.79 1.08
CA ILE A 186 -13.45 1.51 2.20
C ILE A 186 -13.96 0.07 2.12
N SER A 187 -14.35 -0.39 0.93
CA SER A 187 -14.82 -1.76 0.73
C SER A 187 -13.73 -2.80 1.05
N ILE A 188 -12.49 -2.56 0.60
CA ILE A 188 -11.32 -3.42 0.89
C ILE A 188 -11.06 -3.45 2.40
N VAL A 189 -10.96 -2.28 3.04
CA VAL A 189 -10.69 -2.17 4.49
C VAL A 189 -11.79 -2.86 5.28
N THR A 190 -13.05 -2.63 4.93
CA THR A 190 -14.20 -3.28 5.60
C THR A 190 -14.12 -4.80 5.46
N ALA A 191 -13.81 -5.32 4.27
CA ALA A 191 -13.69 -6.76 4.04
C ALA A 191 -12.56 -7.37 4.88
N VAL A 192 -11.36 -6.75 4.86
CA VAL A 192 -10.17 -7.26 5.56
C VAL A 192 -10.33 -7.16 7.09
N VAL A 193 -10.79 -6.00 7.59
CA VAL A 193 -11.00 -5.79 9.04
C VAL A 193 -12.08 -6.72 9.55
N SER A 194 -13.18 -6.89 8.81
CA SER A 194 -14.24 -7.83 9.20
C SER A 194 -13.75 -9.27 9.25
N ALA A 195 -12.91 -9.69 8.30
CA ALA A 195 -12.36 -11.04 8.28
C ALA A 195 -11.38 -11.31 9.44
N SER A 196 -10.72 -10.27 9.96
CA SER A 196 -9.69 -10.37 11.00
C SER A 196 -10.15 -9.80 12.35
N ALA A 197 -11.43 -9.52 12.55
CA ALA A 197 -11.95 -8.75 13.69
C ALA A 197 -11.56 -9.34 15.06
N GLU A 198 -11.59 -10.66 15.22
CA GLU A 198 -11.22 -11.32 16.48
C GLU A 198 -9.74 -11.15 16.80
N ARG A 199 -8.86 -11.37 15.81
CA ARG A 199 -7.40 -11.18 15.97
C ARG A 199 -7.04 -9.72 16.21
N ILE A 200 -7.71 -8.79 15.52
CA ILE A 200 -7.50 -7.36 15.70
C ILE A 200 -7.87 -6.94 17.14
N ALA A 201 -8.98 -7.43 17.69
CA ALA A 201 -9.40 -7.09 19.05
C ALA A 201 -8.35 -7.48 20.12
N GLU A 202 -7.69 -8.62 19.93
CA GLU A 202 -6.65 -9.12 20.86
C GLU A 202 -5.33 -8.35 20.74
N THR A 203 -4.98 -7.86 19.55
CA THR A 203 -3.66 -7.30 19.23
C THR A 203 -3.69 -5.80 18.91
N ALA A 204 -4.88 -5.17 18.94
CA ALA A 204 -5.10 -3.79 18.49
C ALA A 204 -4.15 -2.79 19.14
N LEU A 205 -3.95 -2.88 20.46
CA LEU A 205 -3.14 -1.90 21.19
C LEU A 205 -1.67 -1.97 20.78
N ILE A 206 -1.11 -3.18 20.69
CA ILE A 206 0.29 -3.36 20.33
C ILE A 206 0.55 -2.97 18.87
N ILE A 207 -0.36 -3.34 17.96
CA ILE A 207 -0.26 -2.96 16.54
C ILE A 207 -0.35 -1.44 16.41
N PHE A 208 -1.32 -0.80 17.08
CA PHE A 208 -1.48 0.65 17.04
C PHE A 208 -0.20 1.35 17.52
N LEU A 209 0.37 0.92 18.64
CA LEU A 209 1.59 1.50 19.18
C LEU A 209 2.78 1.32 18.23
N VAL A 210 2.96 0.13 17.70
CA VAL A 210 4.06 -0.18 16.77
C VAL A 210 3.93 0.63 15.48
N VAL A 211 2.72 0.71 14.89
CA VAL A 211 2.48 1.48 13.67
C VAL A 211 2.63 2.99 13.92
N ALA A 212 2.16 3.48 15.06
CA ALA A 212 2.33 4.88 15.45
C ALA A 212 3.82 5.23 15.59
N LEU A 213 4.59 4.41 16.29
CA LEU A 213 6.05 4.59 16.43
C LEU A 213 6.77 4.49 15.09
N HIS A 214 6.42 3.50 14.26
CA HIS A 214 7.00 3.34 12.94
C HIS A 214 6.82 4.59 12.06
N ASN A 215 5.61 5.16 12.06
CA ASN A 215 5.35 6.39 11.31
C ASN A 215 6.01 7.61 11.94
N CYS A 216 5.96 7.78 13.27
CA CYS A 216 6.59 8.91 13.95
C CYS A 216 8.11 8.94 13.71
N ILE A 217 8.77 7.79 13.81
CA ILE A 217 10.22 7.70 13.54
C ILE A 217 10.51 7.93 12.05
N GLY A 218 9.63 7.46 11.17
CA GLY A 218 9.79 7.68 9.72
C GLY A 218 9.62 9.14 9.27
N TYR A 219 9.01 10.00 10.11
CA TYR A 219 8.91 11.45 9.85
C TYR A 219 10.10 12.27 10.37
N LEU A 220 10.95 11.71 11.22
CA LEU A 220 12.17 12.33 11.75
C LEU A 220 13.34 12.19 10.78
#